data_a623e3a3d6e20761d31235fcf62ece33
#
_entry.id   a623e3a3d6e20761d31235fcf62ece33
#
_cell.length_a   1.000
_cell.length_b   1.000
_cell.length_c   1.000
_cell.angle_alpha   90.00
_cell.angle_beta   90.00
_cell.angle_gamma   90.00
#
_symmetry.space_group_name_H-M   'P 1'
#
loop_
_entity.id
_entity.type
_entity.pdbx_description
1 polymer ?
#
loop_
_entity_poly.entity_id
_entity_poly.type
_entity_poly.pdbx_seq_one_letter_code
_entity_poly.pdbx_strand_id
1 'polypeptide(L)'
;QLPDQFSGLTVSPWQVVESTFYKTMQSDREGNKFSLGIIIFIVFIGVLNTVLMSVLERTREFGVLLAIGSRPFTITTLITLEMGILALLSIAAALVFALPSVIWFTEVGFEMAQPMDVGGFMFSHMRGEFSATVFTTPALIILGSALLVSIPPGLRAARIAPTKAMGAH
;
A
#
# COMPACT_ATOMS: atom_id res chain seq x y z
N GLN A 1 38.65 25.48 -8.58
CA GLN A 1 38.96 26.91 -8.42
C GLN A 1 38.22 27.61 -9.53
N LEU A 2 37.23 28.46 -9.19
CA LEU A 2 36.54 29.33 -10.14
C LEU A 2 37.47 30.46 -10.58
N PRO A 3 37.49 30.84 -11.88
CA PRO A 3 38.31 31.97 -12.34
C PRO A 3 37.95 33.26 -11.60
N ASP A 4 38.89 34.15 -11.43
CA ASP A 4 38.79 35.41 -10.66
C ASP A 4 37.62 36.35 -11.09
N GLN A 5 37.05 36.12 -12.29
CA GLN A 5 35.88 36.85 -12.81
C GLN A 5 34.61 36.58 -11.97
N PHE A 6 34.61 35.56 -11.11
CA PHE A 6 33.45 35.16 -10.30
C PHE A 6 33.65 35.40 -8.79
N SER A 7 34.68 36.15 -8.41
CA SER A 7 35.04 36.41 -7.01
C SER A 7 34.00 37.11 -6.15
N GLY A 8 32.88 37.58 -6.74
CA GLY A 8 31.73 38.18 -6.06
C GLY A 8 30.47 37.31 -6.08
N LEU A 9 30.51 36.10 -6.69
CA LEU A 9 29.34 35.24 -6.80
C LEU A 9 29.41 34.13 -5.74
N THR A 10 28.38 34.05 -4.92
CA THR A 10 28.19 32.91 -4.01
C THR A 10 27.40 31.81 -4.72
N VAL A 11 28.01 30.66 -4.89
CA VAL A 11 27.32 29.47 -5.39
C VAL A 11 26.47 28.89 -4.25
N SER A 12 25.17 29.13 -4.28
CA SER A 12 24.23 28.54 -3.34
C SER A 12 23.50 27.38 -4.00
N PRO A 13 23.27 26.25 -3.32
CA PRO A 13 22.44 25.18 -3.85
C PRO A 13 21.00 25.69 -4.06
N TRP A 14 20.32 25.18 -5.09
CA TRP A 14 18.97 25.62 -5.47
C TRP A 14 17.95 25.55 -4.33
N GLN A 15 18.12 24.61 -3.40
CA GLN A 15 17.29 24.45 -2.20
C GLN A 15 17.34 25.64 -1.26
N VAL A 16 18.43 26.43 -1.30
CA VAL A 16 18.59 27.64 -0.50
C VAL A 16 18.00 28.84 -1.23
N VAL A 17 18.23 28.93 -2.54
CA VAL A 17 17.74 30.02 -3.39
C VAL A 17 16.21 29.98 -3.48
N GLU A 18 15.65 28.79 -3.74
CA GLU A 18 14.21 28.57 -3.84
C GLU A 18 13.66 27.86 -2.60
N SER A 19 14.01 28.36 -1.42
CA SER A 19 13.65 27.71 -0.14
C SER A 19 12.13 27.58 0.07
N THR A 20 11.35 28.52 -0.42
CA THR A 20 9.87 28.47 -0.33
C THR A 20 9.31 27.35 -1.18
N PHE A 21 9.77 27.23 -2.42
CA PHE A 21 9.36 26.15 -3.33
C PHE A 21 9.77 24.78 -2.79
N TYR A 22 11.00 24.63 -2.32
CA TYR A 22 11.48 23.39 -1.71
C TYR A 22 10.63 22.97 -0.50
N LYS A 23 10.31 23.91 0.40
CA LYS A 23 9.44 23.66 1.56
C LYS A 23 8.04 23.24 1.15
N THR A 24 7.47 23.89 0.13
CA THR A 24 6.14 23.53 -0.40
C THR A 24 6.15 22.10 -0.95
N MET A 25 7.12 21.74 -1.78
CA MET A 25 7.26 20.38 -2.30
C MET A 25 7.46 19.34 -1.18
N GLN A 26 8.21 19.71 -0.14
CA GLN A 26 8.38 18.83 1.01
C GLN A 26 7.08 18.64 1.78
N SER A 27 6.32 19.71 2.00
CA SER A 27 5.01 19.65 2.66
C SER A 27 4.01 18.82 1.85
N ASP A 28 3.99 18.96 0.53
CA ASP A 28 3.15 18.15 -0.36
C ASP A 28 3.51 16.68 -0.30
N ARG A 29 4.81 16.38 -0.27
CA ARG A 29 5.28 14.99 -0.12
C ARG A 29 4.87 14.37 1.21
N GLU A 30 4.99 15.11 2.30
CA GLU A 30 4.56 14.62 3.63
C GLU A 30 3.03 14.52 3.71
N GLY A 31 2.28 15.48 3.14
CA GLY A 31 0.84 15.41 3.02
C GLY A 31 0.37 14.19 2.22
N ASN A 32 1.05 13.87 1.12
CA ASN A 32 0.73 12.70 0.31
C ASN A 32 1.02 11.38 1.07
N LYS A 33 2.12 11.28 1.80
CA LYS A 33 2.41 10.12 2.65
C LYS A 33 1.34 9.94 3.74
N PHE A 34 0.90 11.03 4.36
CA PHE A 34 -0.16 10.99 5.37
C PHE A 34 -1.49 10.52 4.76
N SER A 35 -1.86 11.04 3.60
CA SER A 35 -3.05 10.62 2.86
C SER A 35 -2.99 9.12 2.49
N LEU A 36 -1.86 8.64 1.98
CA LEU A 36 -1.64 7.22 1.71
C LEU A 36 -1.78 6.38 2.98
N GLY A 37 -1.25 6.85 4.11
CA GLY A 37 -1.40 6.18 5.40
C GLY A 37 -2.86 6.01 5.82
N ILE A 38 -3.68 7.04 5.64
CA ILE A 38 -5.14 6.98 5.91
C ILE A 38 -5.81 5.96 5.00
N ILE A 39 -5.51 5.98 3.70
CA ILE A 39 -6.10 5.04 2.73
C ILE A 39 -5.76 3.60 3.11
N ILE A 40 -4.49 3.32 3.41
CA ILE A 40 -4.03 1.99 3.85
C ILE A 40 -4.76 1.56 5.12
N PHE A 41 -4.95 2.47 6.07
CA PHE A 41 -5.66 2.19 7.32
C PHE A 41 -7.14 1.84 7.09
N ILE A 42 -7.83 2.56 6.21
CA ILE A 42 -9.22 2.27 5.84
C ILE A 42 -9.33 0.89 5.18
N VAL A 43 -8.43 0.59 4.23
CA VAL A 43 -8.36 -0.72 3.57
C VAL A 43 -8.09 -1.82 4.58
N PHE A 44 -7.16 -1.60 5.52
CA PHE A 44 -6.85 -2.54 6.60
C PHE A 44 -8.09 -2.90 7.44
N ILE A 45 -8.88 -1.91 7.84
CA ILE A 45 -10.13 -2.13 8.58
C ILE A 45 -11.14 -2.91 7.72
N GLY A 46 -11.30 -2.57 6.45
CA GLY A 46 -12.19 -3.27 5.53
C GLY A 46 -11.83 -4.74 5.37
N VAL A 47 -10.55 -5.04 5.16
CA VAL A 47 -10.04 -6.42 5.04
C VAL A 47 -10.22 -7.16 6.37
N LEU A 48 -9.91 -6.54 7.51
CA LEU A 48 -10.12 -7.14 8.84
C LEU A 48 -11.58 -7.56 9.05
N ASN A 49 -12.52 -6.68 8.70
CA ASN A 49 -13.95 -6.97 8.83
C ASN A 49 -14.37 -8.15 7.93
N THR A 50 -13.91 -8.18 6.68
CA THR A 50 -14.19 -9.27 5.74
C THR A 50 -13.64 -10.60 6.25
N VAL A 51 -12.40 -10.62 6.75
CA VAL A 51 -11.78 -11.84 7.30
C VAL A 51 -12.50 -12.31 8.55
N LEU A 52 -12.88 -11.40 9.44
CA LEU A 52 -13.65 -11.74 10.64
C LEU A 52 -14.98 -12.38 10.26
N MET A 53 -15.70 -11.84 9.27
CA MET A 53 -16.98 -12.40 8.83
C MET A 53 -16.79 -13.79 8.23
N SER A 54 -15.82 -13.97 7.33
CA SER A 54 -15.48 -15.27 6.75
C SER A 54 -15.15 -16.33 7.81
N VAL A 55 -14.37 -15.95 8.83
CA VAL A 55 -14.05 -16.85 9.95
C VAL A 55 -15.29 -17.22 10.76
N LEU A 56 -16.19 -16.27 11.01
CA LEU A 56 -17.43 -16.52 11.75
C LEU A 56 -18.38 -17.45 10.98
N GLU A 57 -18.52 -17.27 9.68
CA GLU A 57 -19.32 -18.15 8.81
C GLU A 57 -18.81 -19.61 8.79
N ARG A 58 -17.49 -19.80 8.86
CA ARG A 58 -16.83 -21.13 8.83
C ARG A 58 -16.49 -21.67 10.22
N THR A 59 -17.02 -21.06 11.30
CA THR A 59 -16.74 -21.45 12.69
C THR A 59 -17.02 -22.93 12.96
N ARG A 60 -18.09 -23.49 12.38
CA ARG A 60 -18.45 -24.92 12.51
C ARG A 60 -17.41 -25.84 11.86
N GLU A 61 -16.90 -25.49 10.69
CA GLU A 61 -15.84 -26.25 10.01
C GLU A 61 -14.56 -26.32 10.86
N PHE A 62 -14.15 -25.16 11.43
CA PHE A 62 -13.00 -25.10 12.30
C PHE A 62 -13.22 -25.88 13.61
N GLY A 63 -14.44 -25.87 14.16
CA GLY A 63 -14.82 -26.67 15.32
C GLY A 63 -14.68 -28.17 15.06
N VAL A 64 -15.12 -28.65 13.89
CA VAL A 64 -14.96 -30.05 13.48
C VAL A 64 -13.48 -30.41 13.33
N LEU A 65 -12.68 -29.57 12.68
CA LEU A 65 -11.23 -29.77 12.54
C LEU A 65 -10.54 -29.93 13.92
N LEU A 66 -10.91 -29.08 14.87
CA LEU A 66 -10.39 -29.17 16.24
C LEU A 66 -10.84 -30.45 16.95
N ALA A 67 -12.10 -30.88 16.76
CA ALA A 67 -12.65 -32.09 17.37
C ALA A 67 -11.97 -33.38 16.90
N ILE A 68 -11.54 -33.44 15.63
CA ILE A 68 -10.77 -34.57 15.05
C ILE A 68 -9.26 -34.47 15.36
N GLY A 69 -8.82 -33.49 16.18
CA GLY A 69 -7.46 -33.41 16.70
C GLY A 69 -6.50 -32.49 15.95
N SER A 70 -7.00 -31.62 15.05
CA SER A 70 -6.15 -30.61 14.43
C SER A 70 -5.62 -29.63 15.47
N ARG A 71 -4.33 -29.26 15.31
CA ARG A 71 -3.71 -28.29 16.23
C ARG A 71 -4.28 -26.88 15.99
N PRO A 72 -4.54 -26.08 17.04
CA PRO A 72 -5.02 -24.70 16.88
C PRO A 72 -4.17 -23.84 15.94
N PHE A 73 -2.86 -24.02 15.97
CA PHE A 73 -1.92 -23.33 15.09
C PHE A 73 -2.17 -23.64 13.59
N THR A 74 -2.60 -24.85 13.26
CA THR A 74 -2.90 -25.27 11.89
C THR A 74 -4.05 -24.43 11.30
N ILE A 75 -5.07 -24.11 12.10
CA ILE A 75 -6.20 -23.29 11.68
C ILE A 75 -5.74 -21.86 11.40
N THR A 76 -4.94 -21.28 12.30
CA THR A 76 -4.38 -19.94 12.09
C THR A 76 -3.52 -19.90 10.82
N THR A 77 -2.68 -20.90 10.61
CA THR A 77 -1.83 -20.99 9.41
C THR A 77 -2.67 -21.12 8.14
N LEU A 78 -3.74 -21.93 8.17
CA LEU A 78 -4.64 -22.10 7.04
C LEU A 78 -5.29 -20.76 6.63
N ILE A 79 -5.84 -20.02 7.59
CA ILE A 79 -6.44 -18.70 7.34
C ILE A 79 -5.40 -17.71 6.82
N THR A 80 -4.20 -17.70 7.41
CA THR A 80 -3.12 -16.80 6.97
C THR A 80 -2.66 -17.12 5.56
N LEU A 81 -2.55 -18.41 5.20
CA LEU A 81 -2.18 -18.88 3.86
C LEU A 81 -3.26 -18.49 2.84
N GLU A 82 -4.53 -18.70 3.17
CA GLU A 82 -5.68 -18.31 2.33
C GLU A 82 -5.64 -16.81 2.04
N MET A 83 -5.43 -15.98 3.05
CA MET A 83 -5.30 -14.53 2.90
C MET A 83 -4.06 -14.13 2.09
N GLY A 84 -2.94 -14.83 2.26
CA GLY A 84 -1.74 -14.60 1.47
C GLY A 84 -1.95 -14.88 -0.02
N ILE A 85 -2.62 -15.98 -0.35
CA ILE A 85 -2.96 -16.34 -1.74
C ILE A 85 -3.92 -15.31 -2.34
N LEU A 86 -4.96 -14.91 -1.62
CA LEU A 86 -5.89 -13.88 -2.07
C LEU A 86 -5.20 -12.53 -2.30
N ALA A 87 -4.27 -12.15 -1.42
CA ALA A 87 -3.47 -10.94 -1.60
C ALA A 87 -2.59 -11.01 -2.86
N LEU A 88 -1.93 -12.13 -3.11
CA LEU A 88 -1.12 -12.33 -4.32
C LEU A 88 -1.97 -12.27 -5.59
N LEU A 89 -3.14 -12.91 -5.61
CA LEU A 89 -4.06 -12.86 -6.73
C LEU A 89 -4.57 -11.43 -6.98
N SER A 90 -4.89 -10.70 -5.90
CA SER A 90 -5.30 -9.29 -5.98
C SER A 90 -4.20 -8.39 -6.53
N ILE A 91 -2.95 -8.59 -6.10
CA ILE A 91 -1.79 -7.86 -6.63
C ILE A 91 -1.60 -8.18 -8.11
N ALA A 92 -1.68 -9.45 -8.51
CA ALA A 92 -1.57 -9.85 -9.92
C ALA A 92 -2.66 -9.20 -10.78
N ALA A 93 -3.92 -9.21 -10.32
CA ALA A 93 -5.01 -8.54 -11.00
C ALA A 93 -4.80 -7.02 -11.09
N ALA A 94 -4.35 -6.38 -10.00
CA ALA A 94 -4.06 -4.95 -9.98
C ALA A 94 -2.94 -4.56 -10.98
N LEU A 95 -1.91 -5.39 -11.13
CA LEU A 95 -0.82 -5.15 -12.09
C LEU A 95 -1.31 -5.14 -13.54
N VAL A 96 -2.34 -5.93 -13.89
CA VAL A 96 -2.93 -5.94 -15.24
C VAL A 96 -3.46 -4.57 -15.63
N PHE A 97 -4.01 -3.81 -14.68
CA PHE A 97 -4.52 -2.45 -14.91
C PHE A 97 -3.47 -1.37 -14.65
N ALA A 98 -2.62 -1.56 -13.65
CA ALA A 98 -1.63 -0.58 -13.25
C ALA A 98 -0.50 -0.42 -14.29
N LEU A 99 0.00 -1.54 -14.86
CA LEU A 99 1.09 -1.49 -15.83
C LEU A 99 0.73 -0.66 -17.08
N PRO A 100 -0.38 -0.92 -17.79
CA PRO A 100 -0.75 -0.11 -18.95
C PRO A 100 -0.98 1.36 -18.58
N SER A 101 -1.58 1.62 -17.43
CA SER A 101 -1.86 2.98 -16.96
C SER A 101 -0.57 3.77 -16.71
N VAL A 102 0.40 3.17 -16.03
CA VAL A 102 1.69 3.82 -15.74
C VAL A 102 2.50 4.01 -17.02
N ILE A 103 2.54 3.01 -17.93
CA ILE A 103 3.22 3.12 -19.23
C ILE A 103 2.62 4.28 -20.02
N TRP A 104 1.28 4.32 -20.15
CA TRP A 104 0.60 5.40 -20.85
C TRP A 104 0.95 6.77 -20.27
N PHE A 105 0.94 6.89 -18.93
CA PHE A 105 1.25 8.14 -18.24
C PHE A 105 2.73 8.56 -18.42
N THR A 106 3.63 7.59 -18.57
CA THR A 106 5.06 7.85 -18.80
C THR A 106 5.34 8.27 -20.23
N GLU A 107 4.68 7.64 -21.21
CA GLU A 107 4.92 7.90 -22.64
C GLU A 107 4.16 9.12 -23.15
N VAL A 108 2.87 9.18 -22.85
CA VAL A 108 1.99 10.26 -23.34
C VAL A 108 1.97 11.43 -22.36
N GLY A 109 1.75 11.15 -21.06
CA GLY A 109 1.60 12.18 -20.02
C GLY A 109 0.32 13.00 -20.17
N PHE A 110 0.24 14.08 -19.41
CA PHE A 110 -0.82 15.08 -19.53
C PHE A 110 -0.24 16.41 -20.01
N GLU A 111 -0.85 16.98 -21.05
CA GLU A 111 -0.60 18.36 -21.44
C GLU A 111 -1.39 19.29 -20.51
N MET A 112 -0.71 20.23 -19.89
CA MET A 112 -1.38 21.23 -19.09
C MET A 112 -2.02 22.27 -20.02
N ALA A 113 -3.29 22.56 -19.79
CA ALA A 113 -4.03 23.59 -20.56
C ALA A 113 -3.40 24.99 -20.43
N GLN A 114 -2.70 25.24 -19.32
CA GLN A 114 -1.89 26.45 -19.10
C GLN A 114 -0.52 26.03 -18.58
N PRO A 115 0.57 26.46 -19.25
CA PRO A 115 1.91 26.20 -18.74
C PRO A 115 2.08 26.82 -17.35
N MET A 116 2.63 26.04 -16.41
CA MET A 116 2.94 26.49 -15.07
C MET A 116 4.38 26.99 -15.04
N ASP A 117 4.58 28.24 -14.63
CA ASP A 117 5.92 28.79 -14.37
C ASP A 117 6.34 28.42 -12.95
N VAL A 118 7.41 27.66 -12.85
CA VAL A 118 8.01 27.29 -11.57
C VAL A 118 9.48 27.71 -11.60
N GLY A 119 9.79 28.80 -10.93
CA GLY A 119 11.15 29.33 -10.82
C GLY A 119 11.79 29.70 -12.16
N GLY A 120 10.99 30.25 -13.12
CA GLY A 120 11.45 30.64 -14.45
C GLY A 120 11.49 29.50 -15.48
N PHE A 121 11.04 28.29 -15.10
CA PHE A 121 10.88 27.17 -16.03
C PHE A 121 9.40 26.93 -16.33
N MET A 122 9.04 26.95 -17.61
CA MET A 122 7.68 26.66 -18.07
C MET A 122 7.49 25.16 -18.21
N PHE A 123 6.64 24.57 -17.35
CA PHE A 123 6.20 23.19 -17.43
C PHE A 123 4.90 23.11 -18.22
N SER A 124 4.92 22.51 -19.40
CA SER A 124 3.75 22.29 -20.25
C SER A 124 3.26 20.84 -20.23
N HIS A 125 4.13 19.89 -19.84
CA HIS A 125 3.83 18.47 -19.84
C HIS A 125 4.14 17.86 -18.49
N MET A 126 3.21 17.08 -17.97
CA MET A 126 3.43 16.25 -16.78
C MET A 126 3.55 14.79 -17.21
N ARG A 127 4.71 14.21 -17.00
CA ARG A 127 4.99 12.79 -17.30
C ARG A 127 5.31 12.05 -16.02
N GLY A 128 4.86 10.81 -15.93
CA GLY A 128 5.24 9.92 -14.85
C GLY A 128 6.64 9.35 -15.03
N GLU A 129 7.25 8.93 -13.95
CA GLU A 129 8.49 8.15 -13.99
C GLU A 129 8.16 6.67 -13.83
N PHE A 130 8.63 5.84 -14.76
CA PHE A 130 8.52 4.40 -14.64
C PHE A 130 9.61 3.88 -13.71
N SER A 131 9.22 3.48 -12.51
CA SER A 131 10.12 2.90 -11.53
C SER A 131 9.53 1.62 -10.95
N ALA A 132 10.37 0.60 -10.76
CA ALA A 132 9.95 -0.65 -10.11
C ALA A 132 9.39 -0.40 -8.70
N THR A 133 9.86 0.63 -8.01
CA THR A 133 9.43 1.01 -6.66
C THR A 133 7.94 1.39 -6.61
N VAL A 134 7.40 1.95 -7.71
CA VAL A 134 5.97 2.32 -7.82
C VAL A 134 5.06 1.09 -7.69
N PHE A 135 5.53 -0.07 -8.11
CA PHE A 135 4.77 -1.34 -8.04
C PHE A 135 5.14 -2.16 -6.81
N THR A 136 6.42 -2.25 -6.47
CA THR A 136 6.89 -3.12 -5.38
C THR A 136 6.48 -2.60 -4.01
N THR A 137 6.54 -1.30 -3.78
CA THR A 137 6.18 -0.72 -2.47
C THR A 137 4.72 -0.97 -2.10
N PRO A 138 3.70 -0.63 -2.94
CA PRO A 138 2.32 -0.94 -2.63
C PRO A 138 2.05 -2.45 -2.51
N ALA A 139 2.66 -3.28 -3.37
CA ALA A 139 2.50 -4.72 -3.32
C ALA A 139 2.98 -5.31 -1.99
N LEU A 140 4.15 -4.89 -1.50
CA LEU A 140 4.68 -5.34 -0.20
C LEU A 140 3.81 -4.85 0.96
N ILE A 141 3.30 -3.62 0.91
CA ILE A 141 2.40 -3.08 1.93
C ILE A 141 1.10 -3.87 1.98
N ILE A 142 0.50 -4.16 0.82
CA ILE A 142 -0.76 -4.93 0.73
C ILE A 142 -0.54 -6.36 1.24
N LEU A 143 0.51 -7.03 0.79
CA LEU A 143 0.82 -8.40 1.23
C LEU A 143 1.09 -8.45 2.72
N GLY A 144 1.93 -7.57 3.24
CA GLY A 144 2.22 -7.47 4.67
C GLY A 144 0.98 -7.18 5.50
N SER A 145 0.14 -6.24 5.06
CA SER A 145 -1.13 -5.91 5.71
C SER A 145 -2.09 -7.10 5.73
N ALA A 146 -2.24 -7.82 4.63
CA ALA A 146 -3.12 -8.98 4.53
C ALA A 146 -2.70 -10.09 5.50
N LEU A 147 -1.39 -10.37 5.57
CA LEU A 147 -0.84 -11.36 6.50
C LEU A 147 -1.05 -10.92 7.97
N LEU A 148 -0.79 -9.66 8.30
CA LEU A 148 -0.99 -9.13 9.65
C LEU A 148 -2.46 -9.14 10.07
N VAL A 149 -3.36 -8.73 9.17
CA VAL A 149 -4.82 -8.71 9.42
C VAL A 149 -5.38 -10.10 9.66
N SER A 150 -4.81 -11.15 9.07
CA SER A 150 -5.28 -12.53 9.24
C SER A 150 -4.98 -13.14 10.61
N ILE A 151 -3.99 -12.60 11.34
CA ILE A 151 -3.54 -13.15 12.63
C ILE A 151 -4.63 -13.07 13.72
N PRO A 152 -5.25 -11.90 14.03
CA PRO A 152 -6.27 -11.84 15.10
C PRO A 152 -7.48 -12.74 14.87
N PRO A 153 -8.12 -12.78 13.67
CA PRO A 153 -9.22 -13.70 13.43
C PRO A 153 -8.77 -15.17 13.43
N GLY A 154 -7.58 -15.47 12.91
CA GLY A 154 -7.00 -16.81 12.94
C GLY A 154 -6.79 -17.33 14.37
N LEU A 155 -6.28 -16.49 15.27
CA LEU A 155 -6.13 -16.84 16.68
C LEU A 155 -7.49 -17.02 17.39
N ARG A 156 -8.51 -16.24 17.01
CA ARG A 156 -9.86 -16.42 17.54
C ARG A 156 -10.47 -17.73 17.08
N ALA A 157 -10.35 -18.08 15.79
CA ALA A 157 -10.81 -19.35 15.23
C ALA A 157 -10.15 -20.55 15.93
N ALA A 158 -8.86 -20.46 16.20
CA ALA A 158 -8.08 -21.49 16.89
C ALA A 158 -8.48 -21.73 18.36
N ARG A 159 -9.16 -20.77 18.99
CA ARG A 159 -9.61 -20.86 20.41
C ARG A 159 -11.07 -21.25 20.57
N ILE A 160 -11.77 -21.58 19.49
CA ILE A 160 -13.18 -21.99 19.54
C ILE A 160 -13.26 -23.35 20.24
N ALA A 161 -14.06 -23.42 21.33
CA ALA A 161 -14.33 -24.69 21.99
C ALA A 161 -15.18 -25.58 21.05
N PRO A 162 -14.76 -26.84 20.77
CA PRO A 162 -15.47 -27.74 19.86
C PRO A 162 -16.95 -27.93 20.23
N THR A 163 -17.23 -27.98 21.53
CA THR A 163 -18.61 -28.13 22.07
C THR A 163 -19.52 -26.96 21.75
N LYS A 164 -19.00 -25.71 21.72
CA LYS A 164 -19.78 -24.52 21.35
C LYS A 164 -19.98 -24.40 19.83
N ALA A 165 -19.01 -24.85 19.04
CA ALA A 165 -19.11 -24.82 17.59
C ALA A 165 -20.17 -25.81 17.03
N MET A 166 -20.41 -26.95 17.70
CA MET A 166 -21.39 -27.94 17.31
C MET A 166 -22.80 -27.69 17.85
N GLY A 167 -22.94 -26.86 18.90
CA GLY A 167 -24.20 -26.59 19.59
C GLY A 167 -24.85 -25.25 19.24
N ALA A 168 -24.31 -24.50 18.29
CA ALA A 168 -24.91 -23.25 17.83
C ALA A 168 -26.04 -23.54 16.84
N HIS A 169 -27.28 -23.61 17.34
CA HIS A 169 -28.52 -23.54 16.58
C HIS A 169 -29.08 -22.12 16.71
#